data_26bf4ebbefb382e54ab8fd5d27a6d647
#
_entry.id   26bf4ebbefb382e54ab8fd5d27a6d647
#
_cell.length_a   1.000
_cell.length_b   1.000
_cell.length_c   1.000
_cell.angle_alpha   90.00
_cell.angle_beta   90.00
_cell.angle_gamma   90.00
#
_symmetry.space_group_name_H-M   'P 1'
#
loop_
_entity.id
_entity.type
_entity.pdbx_description
1 polymer ?
#
loop_
_entity_poly.entity_id
_entity_poly.type
_entity_poly.pdbx_seq_one_letter_code
_entity_poly.pdbx_strand_id
1 'polypeptide(L)'
;MSNKLHYYYIEKLNKCENFGDIFELGREIIYKATKMRRAGLSLYLQDLNQYVLAYHIMGSNAIVINRAVLEAIYSLNKGKEYVNSYIFVVLTHEYLHSLGIYDERLLRSLQYKICKEFFGEDHLTTKMIDKGIFEVFPELTHVKITVKRRKTEIIKDFDRSSITYIG
;
A
#
# COMPACT_ATOMS: atom_id res chain seq x y z
N MET A 1 -9.34 23.52 -8.22
CA MET A 1 -7.98 22.98 -8.41
C MET A 1 -7.76 21.64 -7.70
N SER A 2 -8.18 21.50 -6.44
CA SER A 2 -8.07 20.25 -5.71
C SER A 2 -8.78 19.08 -6.41
N ASN A 3 -9.97 19.30 -6.97
CA ASN A 3 -10.75 18.22 -7.61
C ASN A 3 -10.07 17.65 -8.86
N LYS A 4 -9.34 18.45 -9.64
CA LYS A 4 -8.59 17.97 -10.81
C LYS A 4 -7.40 17.11 -10.39
N LEU A 5 -6.70 17.51 -9.33
CA LEU A 5 -5.58 16.75 -8.78
C LEU A 5 -6.05 15.41 -8.25
N HIS A 6 -7.13 15.42 -7.46
CA HIS A 6 -7.72 14.19 -6.92
C HIS A 6 -8.14 13.24 -8.04
N TYR A 7 -8.88 13.74 -9.02
CA TYR A 7 -9.33 12.94 -10.16
C TYR A 7 -8.16 12.30 -10.89
N TYR A 8 -7.10 13.06 -11.15
CA TYR A 8 -5.91 12.57 -11.84
C TYR A 8 -5.26 11.39 -11.11
N TYR A 9 -5.04 11.52 -9.80
CA TYR A 9 -4.38 10.47 -9.02
C TYR A 9 -5.28 9.28 -8.72
N ILE A 10 -6.57 9.51 -8.53
CA ILE A 10 -7.56 8.43 -8.40
C ILE A 10 -7.58 7.57 -9.68
N GLU A 11 -7.61 8.23 -10.84
CA GLU A 11 -7.55 7.54 -12.13
C GLU A 11 -6.26 6.71 -12.28
N LYS A 12 -5.12 7.29 -11.91
CA LYS A 12 -3.85 6.57 -11.96
C LYS A 12 -3.87 5.32 -11.07
N LEU A 13 -4.40 5.44 -9.87
CA LEU A 13 -4.50 4.30 -8.95
C LEU A 13 -5.43 3.22 -9.52
N ASN A 14 -6.57 3.63 -10.05
CA ASN A 14 -7.55 2.69 -10.61
C ASN A 14 -7.02 1.95 -11.85
N LYS A 15 -6.09 2.55 -12.58
CA LYS A 15 -5.45 1.94 -13.77
C LYS A 15 -4.29 1.03 -13.44
N CYS A 16 -3.80 1.01 -12.20
CA CYS A 16 -2.71 0.11 -11.82
C CYS A 16 -3.12 -1.35 -11.98
N GLU A 17 -2.24 -2.14 -12.61
CA GLU A 17 -2.52 -3.54 -12.93
C GLU A 17 -1.81 -4.54 -12.00
N ASN A 18 -0.79 -4.09 -11.27
CA ASN A 18 0.05 -4.95 -10.45
C ASN A 18 0.68 -4.17 -9.29
N PHE A 19 1.38 -4.89 -8.42
CA PHE A 19 2.05 -4.29 -7.27
C PHE A 19 3.09 -3.24 -7.67
N GLY A 20 3.82 -3.50 -8.76
CA GLY A 20 4.85 -2.58 -9.25
C GLY A 20 4.26 -1.24 -9.68
N ASP A 21 3.12 -1.26 -10.37
CA ASP A 21 2.43 -0.03 -10.78
C ASP A 21 1.98 0.78 -9.57
N ILE A 22 1.40 0.12 -8.57
CA ILE A 22 0.92 0.78 -7.35
C ILE A 22 2.10 1.35 -6.56
N PHE A 23 3.18 0.60 -6.44
CA PHE A 23 4.37 1.05 -5.73
C PHE A 23 5.01 2.27 -6.41
N GLU A 24 5.10 2.25 -7.73
CA GLU A 24 5.64 3.38 -8.50
C GLU A 24 4.81 4.64 -8.27
N LEU A 25 3.48 4.52 -8.28
CA LEU A 25 2.59 5.63 -7.97
C LEU A 25 2.79 6.13 -6.54
N GLY A 26 2.89 5.22 -5.58
CA GLY A 26 3.14 5.56 -4.18
C GLY A 26 4.45 6.31 -3.98
N ARG A 27 5.52 5.86 -4.65
CA ARG A 27 6.83 6.52 -4.61
C ARG A 27 6.77 7.93 -5.21
N GLU A 28 6.08 8.08 -6.33
CA GLU A 28 5.88 9.38 -6.99
C GLU A 28 5.18 10.35 -6.04
N ILE A 29 4.06 9.92 -5.46
CA ILE A 29 3.26 10.74 -4.55
C ILE A 29 4.07 11.13 -3.31
N ILE A 30 4.73 10.16 -2.67
CA ILE A 30 5.53 10.41 -1.46
C ILE A 30 6.70 11.34 -1.78
N TYR A 31 7.35 11.18 -2.92
CA TYR A 31 8.44 12.08 -3.32
C TYR A 31 7.95 13.50 -3.54
N LYS A 32 6.80 13.68 -4.17
CA LYS A 32 6.21 15.02 -4.35
C LYS A 32 5.90 15.68 -3.02
N ALA A 33 5.41 14.90 -2.07
CA ALA A 33 5.01 15.41 -0.75
C ALA A 33 6.19 15.67 0.19
N THR A 34 7.23 14.84 0.15
CA THR A 34 8.29 14.81 1.17
C THR A 34 9.70 15.04 0.63
N LYS A 35 9.91 14.88 -0.66
CA LYS A 35 11.22 14.86 -1.34
C LYS A 35 12.11 13.69 -0.89
N MET A 36 11.54 12.71 -0.18
CA MET A 36 12.24 11.49 0.21
C MET A 36 11.96 10.37 -0.78
N ARG A 37 12.99 9.57 -1.06
CA ARG A 37 12.85 8.37 -1.87
C ARG A 37 13.91 7.35 -1.55
N ARG A 38 13.62 6.10 -1.84
CA ARG A 38 14.53 4.98 -1.68
C ARG A 38 14.31 3.99 -2.81
N ALA A 39 15.41 3.42 -3.32
CA ALA A 39 15.41 2.41 -4.35
C ALA A 39 15.88 1.06 -3.80
N GLY A 40 15.65 0.00 -4.57
CA GLY A 40 16.17 -1.32 -4.27
C GLY A 40 15.33 -2.13 -3.29
N LEU A 41 14.04 -1.80 -3.14
CA LEU A 41 13.15 -2.56 -2.26
C LEU A 41 12.63 -3.81 -2.96
N SER A 42 12.41 -4.85 -2.17
CA SER A 42 11.83 -6.12 -2.61
C SER A 42 10.51 -6.37 -1.90
N LEU A 43 9.55 -6.92 -2.62
CA LEU A 43 8.25 -7.26 -2.06
C LEU A 43 8.09 -8.78 -1.97
N TYR A 44 7.66 -9.23 -0.81
CA TYR A 44 7.36 -10.62 -0.52
C TYR A 44 5.91 -10.77 -0.08
N LEU A 45 5.29 -11.86 -0.46
CA LEU A 45 3.99 -12.28 0.06
C LEU A 45 4.20 -13.47 1.00
N GLN A 46 3.66 -13.38 2.20
CA GLN A 46 3.72 -14.44 3.20
C GLN A 46 2.34 -14.64 3.83
N ASP A 47 2.08 -15.87 4.24
CA ASP A 47 0.89 -16.17 5.04
C ASP A 47 1.20 -15.84 6.50
N LEU A 48 0.58 -14.79 7.01
CA LEU A 48 0.81 -14.28 8.35
C LEU A 48 -0.47 -14.32 9.19
N ASN A 49 -0.33 -14.13 10.49
CA ASN A 49 -1.46 -13.97 11.38
C ASN A 49 -2.36 -12.84 10.86
N GLN A 50 -3.68 -13.03 10.94
CA GLN A 50 -4.69 -12.12 10.39
C GLN A 50 -4.61 -10.68 10.92
N TYR A 51 -3.96 -10.47 12.07
CA TYR A 51 -3.82 -9.14 12.67
C TYR A 51 -2.63 -8.36 12.12
N VAL A 52 -1.77 -8.99 11.33
CA VAL A 52 -0.62 -8.35 10.69
C VAL A 52 -0.91 -8.17 9.21
N LEU A 53 -1.10 -6.93 8.76
CA LEU A 53 -1.40 -6.65 7.35
C LEU A 53 -0.15 -6.68 6.49
N ALA A 54 0.93 -6.13 7.01
CA ALA A 54 2.22 -6.04 6.33
C ALA A 54 3.30 -5.69 7.35
N TYR A 55 4.57 -5.84 6.97
CA TYR A 55 5.67 -5.34 7.79
C TYR A 55 6.89 -5.03 6.93
N HIS A 56 7.77 -4.21 7.47
CA HIS A 56 9.08 -3.90 6.92
C HIS A 56 10.13 -4.25 7.99
N ILE A 57 11.14 -5.00 7.59
CA ILE A 57 12.25 -5.31 8.50
C ILE A 57 13.20 -4.12 8.50
N MET A 58 13.33 -3.48 9.67
CA MET A 58 14.17 -2.31 9.86
C MET A 58 15.61 -2.63 9.41
N GLY A 59 16.19 -1.74 8.59
CA GLY A 59 17.54 -1.91 8.08
C GLY A 59 17.64 -2.85 6.88
N SER A 60 16.54 -3.47 6.44
CA SER A 60 16.52 -4.33 5.27
C SER A 60 15.85 -3.65 4.07
N ASN A 61 15.89 -4.32 2.93
CA ASN A 61 15.21 -3.90 1.71
C ASN A 61 13.85 -4.60 1.52
N ALA A 62 13.39 -5.35 2.51
CA ALA A 62 12.20 -6.18 2.36
C ALA A 62 10.94 -5.51 2.88
N ILE A 63 9.90 -5.53 2.05
CA ILE A 63 8.52 -5.27 2.44
C ILE A 63 7.78 -6.59 2.32
N VAL A 64 7.01 -6.94 3.34
CA VAL A 64 6.22 -8.18 3.35
C VAL A 64 4.75 -7.85 3.51
N ILE A 65 3.91 -8.35 2.61
CA ILE A 65 2.45 -8.23 2.69
C ILE A 65 1.86 -9.57 3.10
N ASN A 66 0.88 -9.53 3.98
CA ASN A 66 0.13 -10.72 4.39
C ASN A 66 -0.77 -11.20 3.25
N ARG A 67 -0.38 -12.30 2.63
CA ARG A 67 -1.12 -12.91 1.52
C ARG A 67 -2.51 -13.40 1.94
N ALA A 68 -2.64 -13.93 3.15
CA ALA A 68 -3.92 -14.44 3.64
C ALA A 68 -4.99 -13.33 3.72
N VAL A 69 -4.62 -12.16 4.26
CA VAL A 69 -5.53 -11.01 4.31
C VAL A 69 -5.81 -10.46 2.91
N LEU A 70 -4.78 -10.37 2.07
CA LEU A 70 -4.93 -9.89 0.69
C LEU A 70 -5.91 -10.77 -0.08
N GLU A 71 -5.79 -12.10 0.03
CA GLU A 71 -6.72 -13.03 -0.61
C GLU A 71 -8.15 -12.87 -0.08
N ALA A 72 -8.31 -12.64 1.22
CA ALA A 72 -9.61 -12.35 1.81
C ALA A 72 -10.25 -11.11 1.17
N ILE A 73 -9.45 -10.05 0.97
CA ILE A 73 -9.91 -8.82 0.33
C ILE A 73 -10.32 -9.09 -1.13
N TYR A 74 -9.52 -9.84 -1.89
CA TYR A 74 -9.87 -10.24 -3.24
C TYR A 74 -11.21 -11.00 -3.26
N SER A 75 -11.42 -11.89 -2.30
CA SER A 75 -12.64 -12.73 -2.25
C SER A 75 -13.92 -11.94 -1.99
N LEU A 76 -13.82 -10.72 -1.50
CA LEU A 76 -14.99 -9.86 -1.28
C LEU A 76 -15.59 -9.33 -2.57
N ASN A 77 -14.86 -9.38 -3.67
CA ASN A 77 -15.30 -8.93 -5.01
C ASN A 77 -15.85 -7.50 -5.02
N LYS A 78 -15.23 -6.61 -4.26
CA LYS A 78 -15.64 -5.19 -4.20
C LYS A 78 -15.15 -4.37 -5.38
N GLY A 79 -14.21 -4.93 -6.15
CA GLY A 79 -13.68 -4.32 -7.36
C GLY A 79 -12.24 -3.83 -7.21
N LYS A 80 -11.65 -3.53 -8.37
CA LYS A 80 -10.26 -3.13 -8.51
C LYS A 80 -9.92 -1.87 -7.71
N GLU A 81 -10.83 -0.91 -7.65
CA GLU A 81 -10.64 0.32 -6.87
C GLU A 81 -10.36 0.01 -5.41
N TYR A 82 -11.14 -0.89 -4.82
CA TYR A 82 -10.97 -1.29 -3.41
C TYR A 82 -9.67 -2.02 -3.19
N VAL A 83 -9.33 -2.98 -4.05
CA VAL A 83 -8.11 -3.77 -3.94
C VAL A 83 -6.87 -2.89 -4.11
N ASN A 84 -6.85 -2.04 -5.13
CA ASN A 84 -5.72 -1.15 -5.38
C ASN A 84 -5.53 -0.15 -4.25
N SER A 85 -6.62 0.38 -3.70
CA SER A 85 -6.57 1.29 -2.56
C SER A 85 -5.99 0.62 -1.32
N TYR A 86 -6.38 -0.62 -1.04
CA TYR A 86 -5.83 -1.40 0.07
C TYR A 86 -4.33 -1.62 -0.11
N ILE A 87 -3.92 -2.10 -1.29
CA ILE A 87 -2.51 -2.36 -1.59
C ILE A 87 -1.70 -1.06 -1.48
N PHE A 88 -2.22 0.04 -2.01
CA PHE A 88 -1.57 1.34 -1.91
C PHE A 88 -1.31 1.73 -0.45
N VAL A 89 -2.31 1.59 0.41
CA VAL A 89 -2.20 1.96 1.82
C VAL A 89 -1.14 1.11 2.54
N VAL A 90 -1.17 -0.21 2.37
CA VAL A 90 -0.21 -1.07 3.07
C VAL A 90 1.21 -0.92 2.51
N LEU A 91 1.37 -0.78 1.19
CA LEU A 91 2.68 -0.56 0.58
C LEU A 91 3.30 0.77 0.99
N THR A 92 2.53 1.85 0.94
CA THR A 92 3.06 3.18 1.29
C THR A 92 3.35 3.29 2.78
N HIS A 93 2.58 2.61 3.63
CA HIS A 93 2.87 2.54 5.06
C HIS A 93 4.27 1.92 5.29
N GLU A 94 4.52 0.77 4.70
CA GLU A 94 5.81 0.09 4.86
C GLU A 94 6.95 0.84 4.16
N TYR A 95 6.65 1.48 3.03
CA TYR A 95 7.62 2.33 2.34
C TYR A 95 8.05 3.52 3.21
N LEU A 96 7.12 4.16 3.89
CA LEU A 96 7.44 5.25 4.82
C LEU A 96 8.33 4.77 5.97
N HIS A 97 8.09 3.57 6.50
CA HIS A 97 9.00 2.96 7.46
C HIS A 97 10.42 2.80 6.87
N SER A 98 10.50 2.35 5.62
CA SER A 98 11.79 2.17 4.95
C SER A 98 12.55 3.49 4.73
N LEU A 99 11.84 4.60 4.72
CA LEU A 99 12.43 5.94 4.62
C LEU A 99 12.91 6.48 5.97
N GLY A 100 12.74 5.72 7.04
CA GLY A 100 13.23 6.08 8.38
C GLY A 100 12.16 6.65 9.32
N ILE A 101 10.89 6.62 8.93
CA ILE A 101 9.81 7.07 9.81
C ILE A 101 9.33 5.87 10.61
N TYR A 102 9.83 5.73 11.85
CA TYR A 102 9.56 4.55 12.68
C TYR A 102 8.40 4.74 13.65
N ASP A 103 8.10 5.97 14.04
CA ASP A 103 6.98 6.28 14.94
C ASP A 103 5.65 6.09 14.19
N GLU A 104 4.85 5.12 14.63
CA GLU A 104 3.58 4.77 13.98
C GLU A 104 2.58 5.92 13.94
N ARG A 105 2.52 6.72 15.01
CA ARG A 105 1.61 7.86 15.07
C ARG A 105 1.99 8.94 14.08
N LEU A 106 3.28 9.25 14.02
CA LEU A 106 3.82 10.22 13.07
C LEU A 106 3.63 9.76 11.63
N LEU A 107 3.93 8.48 11.35
CA LEU A 107 3.77 7.89 10.04
C LEU A 107 2.32 7.96 9.58
N ARG A 108 1.39 7.56 10.43
CA ARG A 108 -0.04 7.57 10.12
C ARG A 108 -0.55 8.99 9.85
N SER A 109 -0.11 9.96 10.63
CA SER A 109 -0.46 11.36 10.42
C SER A 109 0.06 11.88 9.08
N LEU A 110 1.30 11.54 8.72
CA LEU A 110 1.89 11.92 7.44
C LEU A 110 1.17 11.25 6.28
N GLN A 111 0.94 9.94 6.38
CA GLN A 111 0.24 9.19 5.34
C GLN A 111 -1.18 9.73 5.11
N TYR A 112 -1.88 10.06 6.19
CA TYR A 112 -3.21 10.68 6.12
C TYR A 112 -3.18 12.00 5.34
N LYS A 113 -2.25 12.89 5.69
CA LYS A 113 -2.09 14.17 5.00
C LYS A 113 -1.81 14.00 3.52
N ILE A 114 -0.95 13.06 3.17
CA ILE A 114 -0.59 12.78 1.79
C ILE A 114 -1.80 12.25 1.01
N CYS A 115 -2.51 11.28 1.55
CA CYS A 115 -3.68 10.73 0.86
C CYS A 115 -4.80 11.76 0.72
N LYS A 116 -5.02 12.58 1.74
CA LYS A 116 -6.00 13.66 1.69
C LYS A 116 -5.64 14.67 0.59
N GLU A 117 -4.37 15.02 0.47
CA GLU A 117 -3.91 15.98 -0.54
C GLU A 117 -4.08 15.43 -1.95
N PHE A 118 -3.67 14.18 -2.20
CA PHE A 118 -3.62 13.62 -3.55
C PHE A 118 -4.90 12.95 -4.00
N PHE A 119 -5.64 12.31 -3.11
CA PHE A 119 -6.87 11.58 -3.43
C PHE A 119 -8.14 12.23 -2.90
N GLY A 120 -8.03 13.09 -1.90
CA GLY A 120 -9.20 13.69 -1.23
C GLY A 120 -9.57 12.99 0.06
N GLU A 121 -10.29 13.72 0.90
CA GLU A 121 -10.70 13.25 2.23
C GLU A 121 -11.64 12.04 2.18
N ASP A 122 -12.48 11.96 1.15
CA ASP A 122 -13.51 10.92 1.03
C ASP A 122 -13.04 9.67 0.28
N HIS A 123 -11.79 9.66 -0.19
CA HIS A 123 -11.26 8.51 -0.92
C HIS A 123 -11.03 7.31 0.01
N LEU A 124 -11.12 6.11 -0.56
CA LEU A 124 -10.94 4.83 0.17
C LEU A 124 -9.62 4.78 0.93
N THR A 125 -8.52 5.24 0.32
CA THR A 125 -7.20 5.27 0.96
C THR A 125 -7.20 6.14 2.21
N THR A 126 -7.74 7.34 2.11
CA THR A 126 -7.80 8.30 3.20
C THR A 126 -8.68 7.78 4.34
N LYS A 127 -9.81 7.19 4.00
CA LYS A 127 -10.71 6.58 4.99
C LYS A 127 -10.08 5.41 5.73
N MET A 128 -9.34 4.55 5.03
CA MET A 128 -8.63 3.43 5.68
C MET A 128 -7.61 3.91 6.71
N ILE A 129 -6.87 4.95 6.38
CA ILE A 129 -5.84 5.49 7.27
C ILE A 129 -6.50 6.18 8.48
N ASP A 130 -7.55 6.94 8.25
CA ASP A 130 -8.24 7.70 9.29
C ASP A 130 -9.01 6.78 10.26
N LYS A 131 -9.83 5.88 9.71
CA LYS A 131 -10.80 5.10 10.50
C LYS A 131 -10.51 3.60 10.56
N GLY A 132 -9.48 3.14 9.86
CA GLY A 132 -9.09 1.75 9.83
C GLY A 132 -9.69 0.97 8.67
N ILE A 133 -9.15 -0.25 8.48
CA ILE A 133 -9.50 -1.11 7.35
C ILE A 133 -10.99 -1.53 7.38
N PHE A 134 -11.57 -1.72 8.56
CA PHE A 134 -12.94 -2.19 8.70
C PHE A 134 -13.98 -1.14 8.30
N GLU A 135 -13.61 0.13 8.22
CA GLU A 135 -14.48 1.18 7.68
C GLU A 135 -14.75 0.96 6.18
N VAL A 136 -13.73 0.52 5.46
CA VAL A 136 -13.81 0.30 4.00
C VAL A 136 -14.18 -1.15 3.68
N PHE A 137 -13.76 -2.10 4.52
CA PHE A 137 -14.03 -3.53 4.37
C PHE A 137 -14.74 -4.09 5.61
N PRO A 138 -15.97 -3.63 5.90
CA PRO A 138 -16.69 -4.12 7.08
C PRO A 138 -16.97 -5.63 7.00
N GLU A 139 -17.02 -6.18 5.80
CA GLU A 139 -17.26 -7.61 5.55
C GLU A 139 -16.16 -8.49 6.16
N LEU A 140 -14.95 -7.95 6.36
CA LEU A 140 -13.84 -8.71 6.96
C LEU A 140 -14.12 -9.14 8.40
N THR A 141 -15.05 -8.48 9.10
CA THR A 141 -15.45 -8.87 10.46
C THR A 141 -16.20 -10.19 10.49
N HIS A 142 -16.77 -10.60 9.36
CA HIS A 142 -17.57 -11.82 9.21
C HIS A 142 -16.87 -12.91 8.39
N VAL A 143 -15.71 -12.62 7.83
CA VAL A 143 -14.94 -13.58 7.03
C VAL A 143 -13.89 -14.25 7.91
N LYS A 144 -13.88 -15.59 7.88
CA LYS A 144 -12.82 -16.36 8.53
C LYS A 144 -11.59 -16.34 7.61
N ILE A 145 -10.53 -15.70 8.05
CA ILE A 145 -9.27 -15.67 7.33
C ILE A 145 -8.48 -16.94 7.68
N THR A 146 -8.31 -17.82 6.70
CA THR A 146 -7.53 -19.05 6.88
C THR A 146 -6.07 -18.75 6.56
N VAL A 147 -5.21 -18.94 7.56
CA VAL A 147 -3.77 -18.76 7.39
C VAL A 147 -3.18 -20.10 6.91
N LYS A 148 -2.82 -20.15 5.63
CA LYS A 148 -2.11 -21.30 5.04
C LYS A 148 -0.61 -21.13 5.29
N ARG A 149 0.14 -22.22 5.30
CA ARG A 149 1.60 -22.17 5.48
C ARG A 149 2.31 -22.42 4.15
N ARG A 150 2.03 -21.57 3.17
CA ARG A 150 2.64 -21.63 1.84
C ARG A 150 4.03 -20.98 1.86
N LYS A 151 4.85 -21.35 0.89
CA LYS A 151 6.16 -20.71 0.70
C LYS A 151 6.01 -19.23 0.46
N THR A 152 6.98 -18.45 0.93
CA THR A 152 7.10 -17.02 0.62
C THR A 152 7.23 -16.83 -0.88
N GLU A 153 6.45 -15.90 -1.41
CA GLU A 153 6.50 -15.54 -2.82
C GLU A 153 7.21 -14.20 -3.00
N ILE A 154 8.16 -14.14 -3.94
CA ILE A 154 8.84 -12.90 -4.31
C ILE A 154 8.09 -12.31 -5.50
N ILE A 155 7.71 -11.04 -5.39
CA ILE A 155 7.05 -10.33 -6.49
C ILE A 155 8.13 -9.72 -7.38
N LYS A 156 8.23 -10.20 -8.61
CA LYS A 156 9.18 -9.68 -9.60
C LYS A 156 8.74 -8.31 -10.10
N ASP A 157 9.71 -7.51 -10.53
CA ASP A 157 9.50 -6.19 -11.12
C ASP A 157 8.73 -5.23 -10.22
N PHE A 158 8.87 -5.41 -8.91
CA PHE A 158 8.22 -4.58 -7.91
C PHE A 158 8.83 -3.17 -7.87
N ASP A 159 10.14 -3.09 -7.71
CA ASP A 159 10.86 -1.81 -7.69
C ASP A 159 11.61 -1.64 -9.02
N ARG A 160 11.10 -0.75 -9.86
CA ARG A 160 11.62 -0.47 -11.21
C ARG A 160 12.68 0.61 -11.23
N SER A 161 13.00 1.20 -10.09
CA SER A 161 13.98 2.31 -10.02
C SER A 161 15.38 1.89 -10.42
N SER A 162 15.75 0.62 -10.23
CA SER A 162 17.05 0.09 -10.66
C SER A 162 17.18 -0.03 -12.17
N ILE A 163 16.10 -0.13 -12.91
CA ILE A 163 16.08 -0.25 -14.37
C ILE A 163 16.47 1.07 -15.02
N THR A 164 16.16 2.19 -14.38
CA THR A 164 16.47 3.53 -14.89
C THR A 164 17.96 3.84 -14.88
N TYR A 165 18.76 3.12 -14.10
CA TYR A 165 20.21 3.32 -14.01
C TYR A 165 21.01 2.52 -15.05
N ILE A 166 20.38 1.58 -15.73
CA ILE A 166 21.03 0.66 -16.66
C ILE A 166 20.78 1.05 -18.12
N GLY A 167 19.81 1.93 -18.33
CA GLY A 167 19.42 2.38 -19.68
C GLY A 167 20.21 3.56 -20.20
#